data_f78734f2303fbb5c1124490b6d8cd1ea
#
_entry.id   f78734f2303fbb5c1124490b6d8cd1ea
#
_cell.length_a   1.000
_cell.length_b   1.000
_cell.length_c   1.000
_cell.angle_alpha   90.00
_cell.angle_beta   90.00
_cell.angle_gamma   90.00
#
_symmetry.space_group_name_H-M   'P 1'
#
loop_
_entity.id
_entity.type
_entity.pdbx_description
1 polymer ?
#
loop_
_entity_poly.entity_id
_entity_poly.type
_entity_poly.pdbx_seq_one_letter_code
_entity_poly.pdbx_strand_id
1 'polypeptide(L)'
;FADTNRDVQTVWACDYDPDTGTPTAQRVFFHSGEVAGRPDGATIDVDGCYWFAGVGGWQIVRVTPTGMVDRIIEMPVEKPSKVMFGGAGLDTLYVTSIAEGISDTAAQPEAGSLFAITGTGTQGLPQARFAG
;
A
#
# COMPACT_ATOMS: atom_id res chain seq x y z
N PHE A 1 -8.89 3.95 -5.08
CA PHE A 1 -8.08 3.06 -5.94
C PHE A 1 -6.84 3.79 -6.45
N ALA A 2 -5.78 3.03 -6.79
CA ALA A 2 -4.57 3.57 -7.38
C ALA A 2 -4.54 3.30 -8.90
N ASP A 3 -4.18 4.30 -9.69
CA ASP A 3 -3.78 4.13 -11.08
C ASP A 3 -2.25 4.08 -11.12
N THR A 4 -1.72 2.89 -11.41
CA THR A 4 -0.27 2.63 -11.41
C THR A 4 0.41 2.96 -12.73
N ASN A 5 -0.35 3.44 -13.72
CA ASN A 5 0.22 3.88 -14.98
C ASN A 5 1.26 4.99 -14.74
N ARG A 6 2.41 4.87 -15.37
CA ARG A 6 3.55 5.81 -15.19
C ARG A 6 3.22 7.24 -15.56
N ASP A 7 2.26 7.44 -16.46
CA ASP A 7 1.84 8.76 -16.93
C ASP A 7 0.72 9.36 -16.06
N VAL A 8 0.09 8.56 -15.18
CA VAL A 8 -1.02 9.00 -14.31
C VAL A 8 -0.57 9.14 -12.86
N GLN A 9 0.07 8.15 -12.29
CA GLN A 9 0.65 8.15 -10.93
C GLN A 9 -0.27 8.78 -9.87
N THR A 10 -1.53 8.38 -9.87
CA THR A 10 -2.54 9.02 -9.03
C THR A 10 -3.33 7.98 -8.22
N VAL A 11 -3.49 8.26 -6.95
CA VAL A 11 -4.45 7.57 -6.08
C VAL A 11 -5.72 8.39 -6.04
N TRP A 12 -6.84 7.76 -6.34
CA TRP A 12 -8.17 8.37 -6.40
C TRP A 12 -9.01 7.99 -5.19
N ALA A 13 -9.76 8.92 -4.67
CA ALA A 13 -10.84 8.68 -3.72
C ALA A 13 -12.18 8.85 -4.42
N CYS A 14 -13.15 8.04 -4.00
CA CYS A 14 -14.54 8.14 -4.44
C CYS A 14 -15.44 8.03 -3.22
N ASP A 15 -16.61 8.64 -3.27
CA ASP A 15 -17.71 8.30 -2.38
C ASP A 15 -18.29 6.98 -2.87
N TYR A 16 -18.67 6.09 -1.96
CA TYR A 16 -19.12 4.75 -2.30
C TYR A 16 -20.47 4.45 -1.67
N ASP A 17 -21.43 4.08 -2.50
CA ASP A 17 -22.72 3.59 -2.06
C ASP A 17 -22.66 2.06 -1.91
N PRO A 18 -22.69 1.53 -0.66
CA PRO A 18 -22.61 0.08 -0.44
C PRO A 18 -23.85 -0.68 -0.88
N ASP A 19 -25.01 -0.02 -0.98
CA ASP A 19 -26.27 -0.69 -1.36
C ASP A 19 -26.32 -0.95 -2.85
N THR A 20 -25.80 -0.03 -3.66
CA THR A 20 -25.77 -0.14 -5.12
C THR A 20 -24.41 -0.58 -5.67
N GLY A 21 -23.35 -0.56 -4.84
CA GLY A 21 -21.98 -0.83 -5.28
C GLY A 21 -21.40 0.26 -6.19
N THR A 22 -21.95 1.49 -6.16
CA THR A 22 -21.62 2.54 -7.11
C THR A 22 -20.65 3.55 -6.54
N PRO A 23 -19.43 3.71 -7.12
CA PRO A 23 -18.53 4.80 -6.80
C PRO A 23 -18.97 6.09 -7.49
N THR A 24 -18.93 7.21 -6.75
CA THR A 24 -19.27 8.57 -7.24
C THR A 24 -18.24 9.58 -6.76
N ALA A 25 -18.36 10.82 -7.20
CA ALA A 25 -17.52 11.94 -6.77
C ALA A 25 -16.01 11.64 -6.75
N GLN A 26 -15.51 11.05 -7.84
CA GLN A 26 -14.08 10.76 -7.99
C GLN A 26 -13.25 12.04 -7.87
N ARG A 27 -12.22 11.98 -7.02
CA ARG A 27 -11.29 13.09 -6.77
C ARG A 27 -9.87 12.57 -6.56
N VAL A 28 -8.89 13.42 -6.87
CA VAL A 28 -7.49 13.11 -6.55
C VAL A 28 -7.34 13.06 -5.03
N PHE A 29 -6.77 11.96 -4.54
CA PHE A 29 -6.42 11.80 -3.14
C PHE A 29 -4.93 12.06 -2.92
N PHE A 30 -4.06 11.49 -3.78
CA PHE A 30 -2.62 11.61 -3.66
C PHE A 30 -1.94 11.45 -5.03
N HIS A 31 -0.97 12.31 -5.33
CA HIS A 31 -0.10 12.14 -6.49
C HIS A 31 1.14 11.35 -6.10
N SER A 32 1.23 10.10 -6.53
CA SER A 32 2.32 9.19 -6.14
C SER A 32 3.67 9.52 -6.80
N GLY A 33 3.71 10.43 -7.76
CA GLY A 33 4.96 10.97 -8.31
C GLY A 33 5.81 11.76 -7.31
N GLU A 34 5.26 12.08 -6.14
CA GLU A 34 5.98 12.75 -5.04
C GLU A 34 6.87 11.79 -4.22
N VAL A 35 6.72 10.48 -4.42
CA VAL A 35 7.48 9.44 -3.72
C VAL A 35 8.09 8.45 -4.71
N ALA A 36 9.08 7.68 -4.26
CA ALA A 36 9.70 6.67 -5.11
C ALA A 36 8.77 5.49 -5.38
N GLY A 37 8.89 4.91 -6.58
CA GLY A 37 8.08 3.77 -7.01
C GLY A 37 6.66 4.15 -7.42
N ARG A 38 5.86 3.13 -7.68
CA ARG A 38 4.46 3.28 -8.08
C ARG A 38 3.55 2.61 -7.07
N PRO A 39 2.37 3.18 -6.76
CA PRO A 39 1.45 2.56 -5.83
C PRO A 39 0.96 1.21 -6.39
N ASP A 40 1.11 0.17 -5.61
CA ASP A 40 0.59 -1.16 -5.88
C ASP A 40 -0.42 -1.55 -4.80
N GLY A 41 -0.38 -2.75 -4.25
CA GLY A 41 -1.35 -3.18 -3.26
C GLY A 41 -1.37 -2.31 -2.00
N ALA A 42 -2.55 -2.01 -1.50
CA ALA A 42 -2.78 -1.04 -0.42
C ALA A 42 -3.74 -1.55 0.65
N THR A 43 -3.75 -0.86 1.80
CA THR A 43 -4.69 -1.04 2.92
C THR A 43 -4.94 0.27 3.64
N ILE A 44 -5.94 0.30 4.52
CA ILE A 44 -6.27 1.45 5.38
C ILE A 44 -6.05 1.04 6.85
N ASP A 45 -5.54 1.96 7.67
CA ASP A 45 -5.42 1.76 9.11
C ASP A 45 -6.58 2.40 9.89
N VAL A 46 -6.56 2.21 11.23
CA VAL A 46 -7.60 2.74 12.13
C VAL A 46 -7.67 4.27 12.17
N ASP A 47 -6.58 4.96 11.80
CA ASP A 47 -6.53 6.41 11.71
C ASP A 47 -7.05 6.93 10.37
N GLY A 48 -7.48 6.03 9.46
CA GLY A 48 -7.93 6.34 8.12
C GLY A 48 -6.79 6.63 7.13
N CYS A 49 -5.54 6.37 7.52
CA CYS A 49 -4.40 6.57 6.63
C CYS A 49 -4.29 5.43 5.61
N TYR A 50 -3.92 5.80 4.39
CA TYR A 50 -3.73 4.89 3.27
C TYR A 50 -2.28 4.42 3.22
N TRP A 51 -2.08 3.10 3.29
CA TRP A 51 -0.79 2.46 3.17
C TRP A 51 -0.68 1.78 1.82
N PHE A 52 0.42 1.97 1.12
CA PHE A 52 0.66 1.27 -0.14
C PHE A 52 2.11 0.82 -0.30
N ALA A 53 2.29 -0.25 -1.07
CA ALA A 53 3.58 -0.71 -1.51
C ALA A 53 4.05 0.14 -2.70
N GLY A 54 5.22 0.75 -2.58
CA GLY A 54 5.87 1.51 -3.65
C GLY A 54 6.71 0.59 -4.54
N VAL A 55 6.08 -0.10 -5.50
CA VAL A 55 6.77 -1.05 -6.39
C VAL A 55 7.81 -0.35 -7.26
N GLY A 56 9.04 -0.84 -7.22
CA GLY A 56 10.21 -0.20 -7.86
C GLY A 56 10.79 0.95 -7.04
N GLY A 57 10.29 1.19 -5.83
CA GLY A 57 10.69 2.32 -4.98
C GLY A 57 11.34 1.93 -3.66
N TRP A 58 11.52 0.62 -3.36
CA TRP A 58 12.17 0.13 -2.13
C TRP A 58 11.48 0.58 -0.84
N GLN A 59 10.16 0.83 -0.87
CA GLN A 59 9.48 1.44 0.25
C GLN A 59 8.01 1.09 0.37
N ILE A 60 7.51 1.27 1.58
CA ILE A 60 6.09 1.36 1.92
C ILE A 60 5.79 2.79 2.31
N VAL A 61 4.69 3.34 1.83
CA VAL A 61 4.28 4.73 2.09
C VAL A 61 2.97 4.74 2.86
N ARG A 62 2.92 5.58 3.91
CA ARG A 62 1.69 5.93 4.64
C ARG A 62 1.27 7.35 4.25
N VAL A 63 0.03 7.52 3.85
CA VAL A 63 -0.55 8.81 3.47
C VAL A 63 -1.73 9.13 4.40
N THR A 64 -1.77 10.33 4.95
CA THR A 64 -2.86 10.79 5.83
C THR A 64 -4.19 10.87 5.08
N PRO A 65 -5.35 10.93 5.78
CA PRO A 65 -6.65 11.16 5.13
C PRO A 65 -6.74 12.45 4.32
N THR A 66 -5.81 13.39 4.54
CA THR A 66 -5.73 14.66 3.81
C THR A 66 -4.80 14.61 2.59
N GLY A 67 -4.23 13.42 2.28
CA GLY A 67 -3.38 13.24 1.10
C GLY A 67 -1.91 13.65 1.33
N MET A 68 -1.44 13.77 2.57
CA MET A 68 -0.04 14.10 2.87
C MET A 68 0.74 12.84 3.25
N VAL A 69 1.99 12.73 2.79
CA VAL A 69 2.89 11.65 3.24
C VAL A 69 3.15 11.80 4.74
N ASP A 70 2.76 10.79 5.51
CA ASP A 70 3.00 10.72 6.95
C ASP A 70 4.30 9.99 7.27
N ARG A 71 4.53 8.87 6.57
CA ARG A 71 5.66 7.98 6.86
C ARG A 71 6.10 7.21 5.62
N ILE A 72 7.40 6.97 5.55
CA ILE A 72 8.01 6.03 4.62
C ILE A 72 8.77 4.97 5.43
N ILE A 73 8.59 3.71 5.07
CA ILE A 73 9.35 2.58 5.60
C ILE A 73 10.18 2.01 4.46
N GLU A 74 11.50 2.07 4.58
CA GLU A 74 12.42 1.46 3.60
C GLU A 74 12.33 -0.07 3.65
N MET A 75 12.38 -0.69 2.48
CA MET A 75 12.34 -2.13 2.31
C MET A 75 13.68 -2.65 1.78
N PRO A 76 14.09 -3.87 2.16
CA PRO A 76 15.33 -4.47 1.65
C PRO A 76 15.20 -5.01 0.23
N VAL A 77 14.08 -4.73 -0.45
CA VAL A 77 13.79 -5.21 -1.81
C VAL A 77 13.19 -4.10 -2.66
N GLU A 78 13.53 -4.09 -3.94
CA GLU A 78 13.08 -3.09 -4.92
C GLU A 78 11.57 -3.05 -5.09
N LYS A 79 10.93 -4.23 -5.06
CA LYS A 79 9.53 -4.37 -5.46
C LYS A 79 8.64 -4.95 -4.36
N PRO A 80 8.39 -4.19 -3.26
CA PRO A 80 7.25 -4.52 -2.43
C PRO A 80 5.97 -4.39 -3.27
N SER A 81 4.99 -5.28 -3.08
CA SER A 81 3.84 -5.36 -4.00
C SER A 81 2.48 -5.24 -3.32
N LYS A 82 2.32 -5.72 -2.10
CA LYS A 82 1.05 -5.62 -1.36
C LYS A 82 1.32 -5.46 0.12
N VAL A 83 0.55 -4.61 0.77
CA VAL A 83 0.55 -4.43 2.22
C VAL A 83 -0.81 -4.81 2.80
N MET A 84 -0.79 -5.46 4.00
CA MET A 84 -1.99 -5.79 4.73
C MET A 84 -1.67 -5.94 6.21
N PHE A 85 -2.46 -5.31 7.07
CA PHE A 85 -2.38 -5.55 8.50
C PHE A 85 -2.94 -6.92 8.88
N GLY A 86 -2.29 -7.58 9.84
CA GLY A 86 -2.67 -8.89 10.34
C GLY A 86 -2.11 -9.14 11.75
N GLY A 87 -2.16 -10.39 12.18
CA GLY A 87 -1.88 -10.76 13.57
C GLY A 87 -3.12 -10.59 14.46
N ALA A 88 -3.04 -11.05 15.71
CA ALA A 88 -4.18 -11.03 16.63
C ALA A 88 -4.65 -9.58 16.95
N GLY A 89 -3.73 -8.62 16.99
CA GLY A 89 -4.00 -7.21 17.23
C GLY A 89 -4.14 -6.38 15.96
N LEU A 90 -4.04 -6.96 14.77
CA LEU A 90 -3.93 -6.25 13.49
C LEU A 90 -2.83 -5.17 13.49
N ASP A 91 -1.73 -5.40 14.20
CA ASP A 91 -0.63 -4.48 14.45
C ASP A 91 0.67 -4.86 13.72
N THR A 92 0.63 -5.96 12.98
CA THR A 92 1.72 -6.42 12.12
C THR A 92 1.38 -6.14 10.66
N LEU A 93 2.21 -5.36 9.98
CA LEU A 93 2.05 -5.08 8.55
C LEU A 93 2.78 -6.14 7.74
N TYR A 94 2.05 -7.01 7.08
CA TYR A 94 2.60 -8.01 6.15
C TYR A 94 2.79 -7.38 4.78
N VAL A 95 3.93 -7.68 4.15
CA VAL A 95 4.30 -7.11 2.85
C VAL A 95 4.78 -8.23 1.94
N THR A 96 4.13 -8.42 0.81
CA THR A 96 4.61 -9.29 -0.26
C THR A 96 5.60 -8.55 -1.16
N SER A 97 6.46 -9.29 -1.85
CA SER A 97 7.39 -8.71 -2.81
C SER A 97 7.51 -9.53 -4.10
N ILE A 98 8.06 -8.92 -5.14
CA ILE A 98 8.23 -9.52 -6.46
C ILE A 98 9.72 -9.75 -6.69
N ALA A 99 10.10 -11.00 -7.10
CA ALA A 99 11.47 -11.35 -7.49
C ALA A 99 11.74 -11.14 -8.97
N GLU A 100 10.70 -11.17 -9.81
CA GLU A 100 10.84 -11.09 -11.26
C GLU A 100 11.22 -9.68 -11.72
N GLY A 101 12.22 -9.60 -12.61
CA GLY A 101 12.62 -8.35 -13.26
C GLY A 101 13.16 -7.30 -12.29
N ILE A 102 13.80 -7.70 -11.18
CA ILE A 102 14.54 -6.79 -10.29
C ILE A 102 15.90 -6.42 -10.90
N SER A 103 16.42 -5.25 -10.50
CA SER A 103 17.64 -4.69 -11.09
C SER A 103 18.91 -5.48 -10.72
N ASP A 104 19.00 -6.01 -9.50
CA ASP A 104 20.13 -6.78 -8.98
C ASP A 104 19.64 -7.87 -8.02
N THR A 105 19.67 -9.13 -8.46
CA THR A 105 19.24 -10.28 -7.67
C THR A 105 20.21 -10.64 -6.55
N ALA A 106 21.51 -10.35 -6.73
CA ALA A 106 22.53 -10.66 -5.72
C ALA A 106 22.45 -9.69 -4.53
N ALA A 107 22.08 -8.44 -4.79
CA ALA A 107 21.86 -7.44 -3.74
C ALA A 107 20.52 -7.60 -3.02
N GLN A 108 19.60 -8.40 -3.56
CA GLN A 108 18.23 -8.56 -3.05
C GLN A 108 17.88 -10.04 -2.83
N PRO A 109 18.59 -10.77 -1.95
CA PRO A 109 18.37 -12.21 -1.75
C PRO A 109 16.97 -12.54 -1.20
N GLU A 110 16.29 -11.55 -0.62
CA GLU A 110 14.95 -11.69 -0.05
C GLU A 110 13.83 -11.29 -1.01
N ALA A 111 14.14 -10.91 -2.25
CA ALA A 111 13.12 -10.59 -3.24
C ALA A 111 12.20 -11.79 -3.50
N GLY A 112 10.89 -11.55 -3.51
CA GLY A 112 9.86 -12.59 -3.60
C GLY A 112 9.41 -13.13 -2.23
N SER A 113 10.04 -12.70 -1.13
CA SER A 113 9.65 -13.10 0.23
C SER A 113 8.42 -12.33 0.73
N LEU A 114 7.82 -12.88 1.78
CA LEU A 114 6.82 -12.21 2.63
C LEU A 114 7.55 -11.60 3.84
N PHE A 115 7.35 -10.32 4.05
CA PHE A 115 7.88 -9.57 5.20
C PHE A 115 6.80 -9.35 6.25
N ALA A 116 7.21 -9.26 7.51
CA ALA A 116 6.37 -8.85 8.63
C ALA A 116 7.03 -7.65 9.33
N ILE A 117 6.35 -6.52 9.34
CA ILE A 117 6.82 -5.28 9.96
C ILE A 117 6.01 -5.05 11.22
N THR A 118 6.68 -4.98 12.35
CA THR A 118 6.10 -4.68 13.66
C THR A 118 6.47 -3.27 14.12
N GLY A 119 5.77 -2.75 15.13
CA GLY A 119 6.08 -1.42 15.68
C GLY A 119 5.68 -0.27 14.77
N THR A 120 4.71 -0.46 13.90
CA THR A 120 4.17 0.61 13.03
C THR A 120 3.48 1.73 13.81
N GLY A 121 3.11 1.49 15.08
CA GLY A 121 2.43 2.47 15.94
C GLY A 121 0.95 2.66 15.58
N THR A 122 0.40 1.82 14.70
CA THR A 122 -1.02 1.81 14.32
C THR A 122 -1.50 0.39 14.09
N GLN A 123 -2.79 0.22 13.84
CA GLN A 123 -3.45 -1.06 13.58
C GLN A 123 -4.28 -0.98 12.30
N GLY A 124 -4.49 -2.13 11.67
CA GLY A 124 -5.40 -2.24 10.54
C GLY A 124 -6.86 -2.33 10.95
N LEU A 125 -7.73 -2.23 9.97
CA LEU A 125 -9.16 -2.47 10.13
C LEU A 125 -9.48 -3.95 9.91
N PRO A 126 -10.44 -4.53 10.66
CA PRO A 126 -10.96 -5.86 10.37
C PRO A 126 -11.50 -5.91 8.93
N GLN A 127 -11.05 -6.90 8.17
CA GLN A 127 -11.53 -7.10 6.81
C GLN A 127 -12.89 -7.79 6.79
N ALA A 128 -13.74 -7.42 5.83
CA ALA A 128 -14.98 -8.12 5.58
C ALA A 128 -14.69 -9.58 5.20
N ARG A 129 -15.47 -10.51 5.76
CA ARG A 129 -15.36 -11.93 5.40
C ARG A 129 -16.09 -12.15 4.08
N PHE A 130 -15.52 -13.01 3.25
CA PHE A 130 -16.23 -13.52 2.08
C PHE A 130 -17.46 -14.30 2.54
N ALA A 131 -18.61 -13.94 1.99
CA ALA A 131 -19.90 -14.51 2.44
C ALA A 131 -20.29 -15.82 1.72
N GLY A 132 -19.48 -16.30 0.76
CA GLY A 132 -19.74 -17.54 0.01
C GLY A 132 -20.47 -17.31 -1.28
#